data_b9e96f253285261077b801d8f7ed5934
#
_entry.id   b9e96f253285261077b801d8f7ed5934
#
_cell.length_a   1.000
_cell.length_b   1.000
_cell.length_c   1.000
_cell.angle_alpha   90.00
_cell.angle_beta   90.00
_cell.angle_gamma   90.00
#
_symmetry.space_group_name_H-M   'P 1'
#
loop_
_entity.id
_entity.type
_entity.pdbx_description
1 polymer ?
#
loop_
_entity_poly.entity_id
_entity_poly.type
_entity_poly.pdbx_seq_one_letter_code
_entity_poly.pdbx_strand_id
1 'polypeptide(L)'
;MSSETKKSHSPQILTRRNFVLGGTAVPLLAACGNGVNSQASQRLDARVDSAQEFMFQEVPGTEELAYNAAGVLIMPLVTEAGFGFGASYGRGALRINGATVDYYNAISGSFGFQIGAQQYAHALFFMTEEALSSFRGSPGWAVGADVRYAFNASGASLGIDSNTLTNPVIAVVFGQAGLIAGATLEGTRYSRIIP
;
A
#
# COMPACT_ATOMS: atom_id res chain seq x y z
N MET A 1 -33.52 -58.32 -62.48
CA MET A 1 -34.34 -57.08 -62.59
C MET A 1 -34.05 -56.33 -61.29
N SER A 2 -33.09 -55.39 -61.35
CA SER A 2 -32.72 -54.58 -60.24
C SER A 2 -32.91 -53.15 -60.67
N SER A 3 -33.75 -52.40 -59.98
CA SER A 3 -33.99 -50.99 -60.19
C SER A 3 -33.10 -50.19 -59.22
N GLU A 4 -32.10 -49.51 -59.77
CA GLU A 4 -31.28 -48.55 -59.04
C GLU A 4 -32.02 -47.23 -58.79
N THR A 5 -32.17 -46.84 -57.57
CA THR A 5 -32.75 -45.56 -57.20
C THR A 5 -31.63 -44.54 -57.08
N LYS A 6 -31.55 -43.68 -58.09
CA LYS A 6 -30.60 -42.56 -58.15
C LYS A 6 -30.99 -41.46 -57.16
N LYS A 7 -30.21 -41.29 -56.08
CA LYS A 7 -30.38 -40.20 -55.11
C LYS A 7 -29.81 -38.88 -55.66
N SER A 8 -30.71 -37.95 -55.91
CA SER A 8 -30.40 -36.60 -56.40
C SER A 8 -29.81 -35.79 -55.21
N HIS A 9 -28.60 -35.32 -55.40
CA HIS A 9 -27.97 -34.35 -54.48
C HIS A 9 -28.30 -32.94 -54.94
N SER A 10 -29.15 -32.24 -54.23
CA SER A 10 -29.39 -30.82 -54.43
C SER A 10 -28.31 -30.00 -53.75
N PRO A 11 -27.63 -29.07 -54.41
CA PRO A 11 -26.70 -28.15 -53.70
C PRO A 11 -27.49 -27.13 -52.92
N GLN A 12 -27.24 -27.11 -51.62
CA GLN A 12 -27.74 -26.08 -50.69
C GLN A 12 -27.05 -24.76 -51.05
N ILE A 13 -27.79 -23.85 -51.65
CA ILE A 13 -27.35 -22.47 -51.88
C ILE A 13 -27.39 -21.74 -50.53
N LEU A 14 -26.24 -21.48 -49.95
CA LEU A 14 -26.06 -20.65 -48.77
C LEU A 14 -26.43 -19.19 -49.09
N THR A 15 -27.63 -18.82 -48.78
CA THR A 15 -28.14 -17.45 -48.95
C THR A 15 -27.43 -16.51 -47.99
N ARG A 16 -26.87 -15.42 -48.50
CA ARG A 16 -26.15 -14.34 -47.75
C ARG A 16 -26.92 -13.72 -46.60
N ARG A 17 -28.16 -14.12 -46.39
CA ARG A 17 -29.08 -13.52 -45.41
C ARG A 17 -28.91 -14.06 -43.97
N ASN A 18 -28.21 -15.16 -43.77
CA ASN A 18 -28.03 -15.79 -42.43
C ASN A 18 -26.74 -15.41 -41.73
N PHE A 19 -25.96 -14.45 -42.27
CA PHE A 19 -24.68 -14.02 -41.67
C PHE A 19 -24.80 -12.80 -40.75
N VAL A 20 -25.98 -12.24 -40.54
CA VAL A 20 -26.18 -10.99 -39.78
C VAL A 20 -26.66 -11.24 -38.33
N LEU A 21 -26.89 -12.47 -37.90
CA LEU A 21 -27.29 -12.81 -36.53
C LEU A 21 -26.16 -13.42 -35.71
N GLY A 22 -24.90 -13.26 -36.15
CA GLY A 22 -23.71 -13.64 -35.42
C GLY A 22 -23.28 -12.53 -34.49
N GLY A 23 -23.80 -12.56 -33.25
CA GLY A 23 -23.20 -12.08 -32.02
C GLY A 23 -22.40 -10.78 -32.06
N THR A 24 -23.00 -9.65 -31.71
CA THR A 24 -22.31 -8.57 -31.06
C THR A 24 -21.90 -9.06 -29.67
N ALA A 25 -20.81 -9.83 -29.57
CA ALA A 25 -20.05 -9.97 -28.35
C ALA A 25 -19.43 -8.59 -28.09
N VAL A 26 -20.12 -7.76 -27.33
CA VAL A 26 -19.53 -6.58 -26.73
C VAL A 26 -18.45 -7.11 -25.78
N PRO A 27 -17.14 -6.87 -26.05
CA PRO A 27 -16.14 -7.15 -25.05
C PRO A 27 -16.45 -6.20 -23.89
N LEU A 28 -16.90 -6.75 -22.77
CA LEU A 28 -16.83 -6.10 -21.48
C LEU A 28 -15.34 -5.94 -21.18
N LEU A 29 -14.75 -4.87 -21.70
CA LEU A 29 -13.48 -4.36 -21.23
C LEU A 29 -13.72 -4.00 -19.75
N ALA A 30 -13.47 -4.98 -18.87
CA ALA A 30 -13.26 -4.71 -17.48
C ALA A 30 -12.04 -3.77 -17.44
N ALA A 31 -12.31 -2.47 -17.44
CA ALA A 31 -11.32 -1.47 -17.14
C ALA A 31 -10.87 -1.76 -15.70
N CYS A 32 -9.77 -2.49 -15.55
CA CYS A 32 -9.04 -2.55 -14.31
C CYS A 32 -8.53 -1.12 -14.07
N GLY A 33 -9.35 -0.30 -13.44
CA GLY A 33 -8.97 1.05 -13.04
C GLY A 33 -7.87 0.95 -12.00
N ASN A 34 -6.62 1.15 -12.43
CA ASN A 34 -5.47 1.33 -11.56
C ASN A 34 -5.29 2.84 -11.36
N GLY A 35 -5.04 3.26 -10.13
CA GLY A 35 -4.78 4.65 -9.79
C GLY A 35 -5.63 5.17 -8.62
N VAL A 36 -5.52 6.47 -8.35
CA VAL A 36 -6.33 7.17 -7.35
C VAL A 36 -7.81 6.98 -7.71
N ASN A 37 -8.64 6.63 -6.71
CA ASN A 37 -10.06 6.26 -6.86
C ASN A 37 -10.34 4.91 -7.54
N SER A 38 -9.34 4.06 -7.78
CA SER A 38 -9.57 2.67 -8.17
C SER A 38 -10.16 1.87 -6.99
N GLN A 39 -10.72 0.69 -7.28
CA GLN A 39 -11.21 -0.20 -6.22
C GLN A 39 -10.07 -0.67 -5.29
N ALA A 40 -8.86 -0.79 -5.81
CA ALA A 40 -7.68 -1.15 -5.02
C ALA A 40 -7.24 0.00 -4.10
N SER A 41 -7.24 1.24 -4.61
CA SER A 41 -6.93 2.42 -3.82
C SER A 41 -7.96 2.66 -2.70
N GLN A 42 -9.25 2.55 -2.99
CA GLN A 42 -10.31 2.68 -1.98
C GLN A 42 -10.17 1.68 -0.82
N ARG A 43 -9.79 0.43 -1.14
CA ARG A 43 -9.52 -0.59 -0.10
C ARG A 43 -8.28 -0.25 0.73
N LEU A 44 -7.26 0.31 0.10
CA LEU A 44 -6.05 0.74 0.80
C LEU A 44 -6.35 1.96 1.67
N ASP A 45 -7.10 2.94 1.16
CA ASP A 45 -7.51 4.12 1.91
C ASP A 45 -8.32 3.75 3.16
N ALA A 46 -9.29 2.83 3.04
CA ALA A 46 -10.06 2.36 4.19
C ALA A 46 -9.19 1.71 5.28
N ARG A 47 -8.12 0.99 4.89
CA ARG A 47 -7.16 0.45 5.86
C ARG A 47 -6.29 1.53 6.48
N VAL A 48 -5.90 2.53 5.70
CA VAL A 48 -5.15 3.69 6.17
C VAL A 48 -5.98 4.48 7.18
N ASP A 49 -7.28 4.71 6.89
CA ASP A 49 -8.20 5.38 7.83
C ASP A 49 -8.29 4.64 9.16
N SER A 50 -8.53 3.32 9.10
CA SER A 50 -8.61 2.49 10.30
C SER A 50 -7.31 2.48 11.11
N ALA A 51 -6.17 2.43 10.42
CA ALA A 51 -4.86 2.45 11.07
C ALA A 51 -4.55 3.81 11.69
N GLN A 52 -4.95 4.90 11.05
CA GLN A 52 -4.79 6.26 11.56
C GLN A 52 -5.62 6.46 12.83
N GLU A 53 -6.87 6.05 12.81
CA GLU A 53 -7.76 6.12 13.97
C GLU A 53 -7.21 5.29 15.13
N PHE A 54 -6.79 4.06 14.87
CA PHE A 54 -6.15 3.20 15.86
C PHE A 54 -4.89 3.84 16.46
N MET A 55 -4.04 4.44 15.62
CA MET A 55 -2.83 5.14 16.06
C MET A 55 -3.16 6.29 17.00
N PHE A 56 -4.16 7.10 16.69
CA PHE A 56 -4.57 8.24 17.52
C PHE A 56 -5.09 7.79 18.88
N GLN A 57 -5.74 6.63 18.95
CA GLN A 57 -6.24 6.05 20.20
C GLN A 57 -5.12 5.43 21.05
N GLU A 58 -4.21 4.68 20.41
CA GLU A 58 -3.17 3.90 21.10
C GLU A 58 -1.92 4.70 21.43
N VAL A 59 -1.62 5.76 20.66
CA VAL A 59 -0.39 6.53 20.78
C VAL A 59 -0.71 8.00 20.99
N PRO A 60 -0.82 8.45 22.27
CA PRO A 60 -1.14 9.83 22.59
C PRO A 60 -0.17 10.83 21.96
N GLY A 61 -0.71 11.95 21.47
CA GLY A 61 0.05 13.02 20.82
C GLY A 61 0.24 12.86 19.30
N THR A 62 -0.10 11.70 18.72
CA THR A 62 0.02 11.50 17.27
C THR A 62 -1.01 12.29 16.45
N GLU A 63 -2.15 12.59 17.03
CA GLU A 63 -3.16 13.46 16.40
C GLU A 63 -2.62 14.89 16.28
N GLU A 64 -1.99 15.42 17.32
CA GLU A 64 -1.35 16.72 17.29
C GLU A 64 -0.16 16.76 16.30
N LEU A 65 0.64 15.69 16.26
CA LEU A 65 1.68 15.55 15.25
C LEU A 65 1.10 15.59 13.83
N ALA A 66 0.00 14.87 13.59
CA ALA A 66 -0.64 14.84 12.27
C ALA A 66 -1.20 16.21 11.86
N TYR A 67 -1.73 16.96 12.82
CA TYR A 67 -2.23 18.30 12.58
C TYR A 67 -1.11 19.29 12.20
N ASN A 68 0.06 19.16 12.81
CA ASN A 68 1.20 20.05 12.58
C ASN A 68 2.11 19.60 11.43
N ALA A 69 1.95 18.40 10.91
CA ALA A 69 2.77 17.87 9.83
C ALA A 69 2.36 18.42 8.46
N ALA A 70 3.33 18.73 7.61
CA ALA A 70 3.12 19.05 6.20
C ALA A 70 2.50 17.88 5.42
N GLY A 71 2.77 16.64 5.88
CA GLY A 71 2.17 15.44 5.33
C GLY A 71 2.44 14.21 6.21
N VAL A 72 1.60 13.19 6.09
CA VAL A 72 1.71 11.94 6.87
C VAL A 72 1.63 10.74 5.93
N LEU A 73 2.68 9.93 5.90
CA LEU A 73 2.64 8.62 5.25
C LEU A 73 2.21 7.57 6.27
N ILE A 74 1.13 6.85 5.99
CA ILE A 74 0.63 5.80 6.87
C ILE A 74 0.72 4.45 6.16
N MET A 75 1.41 3.51 6.79
CA MET A 75 1.55 2.12 6.37
C MET A 75 0.71 1.24 7.31
N PRO A 76 -0.54 0.91 6.93
CA PRO A 76 -1.49 0.25 7.84
C PRO A 76 -1.11 -1.19 8.19
N LEU A 77 -0.33 -1.82 7.34
CA LEU A 77 0.16 -3.17 7.58
C LEU A 77 1.48 -3.38 6.85
N VAL A 78 2.51 -3.68 7.63
CA VAL A 78 3.80 -4.20 7.14
C VAL A 78 3.96 -5.60 7.70
N THR A 79 4.25 -6.54 6.82
CA THR A 79 4.57 -7.91 7.18
C THR A 79 6.07 -8.11 7.01
N GLU A 80 6.71 -8.53 8.07
CA GLU A 80 8.11 -8.93 8.08
C GLU A 80 8.20 -10.43 8.35
N ALA A 81 9.01 -11.13 7.56
CA ALA A 81 9.27 -12.53 7.74
C ALA A 81 10.73 -12.83 7.42
N GLY A 82 11.33 -13.77 8.16
CA GLY A 82 12.71 -14.15 7.93
C GLY A 82 13.15 -15.40 8.68
N PHE A 83 14.21 -16.00 8.12
CA PHE A 83 14.98 -17.08 8.69
C PHE A 83 16.45 -16.85 8.35
N GLY A 84 17.18 -16.19 9.26
CA GLY A 84 18.57 -15.76 9.01
C GLY A 84 18.69 -14.52 8.09
N PHE A 85 17.78 -14.39 7.13
CA PHE A 85 17.54 -13.20 6.31
C PHE A 85 16.07 -12.83 6.47
N GLY A 86 15.79 -11.57 6.72
CA GLY A 86 14.44 -11.05 6.84
C GLY A 86 14.13 -10.10 5.68
N ALA A 87 12.86 -10.05 5.29
CA ALA A 87 12.34 -9.05 4.39
C ALA A 87 11.01 -8.53 4.91
N SER A 88 10.77 -7.25 4.77
CA SER A 88 9.48 -6.66 5.06
C SER A 88 8.85 -6.04 3.82
N TYR A 89 7.53 -6.07 3.78
CA TYR A 89 6.73 -5.47 2.73
C TYR A 89 5.45 -4.89 3.29
N GLY A 90 5.13 -3.67 2.85
CA GLY A 90 3.87 -3.01 3.15
C GLY A 90 3.44 -2.07 2.04
N ARG A 91 2.18 -1.67 2.05
CA ARG A 91 1.64 -0.60 1.20
C ARG A 91 0.86 0.38 2.04
N GLY A 92 0.94 1.66 1.67
CA GLY A 92 0.28 2.73 2.39
C GLY A 92 0.00 3.95 1.52
N ALA A 93 -0.52 4.99 2.15
CA ALA A 93 -0.89 6.23 1.49
C ALA A 93 -0.26 7.43 2.20
N LEU A 94 0.18 8.38 1.37
CA LEU A 94 0.59 9.71 1.81
C LEU A 94 -0.63 10.63 1.84
N ARG A 95 -0.85 11.26 2.99
CA ARG A 95 -1.91 12.22 3.20
C ARG A 95 -1.36 13.62 3.41
N ILE A 96 -1.97 14.59 2.74
CA ILE A 96 -1.72 16.01 2.92
C ILE A 96 -3.07 16.68 3.18
N ASN A 97 -3.19 17.39 4.29
CA ASN A 97 -4.45 18.00 4.73
C ASN A 97 -5.62 16.98 4.77
N GLY A 98 -5.35 15.75 5.22
CA GLY A 98 -6.34 14.69 5.31
C GLY A 98 -6.69 13.98 3.98
N ALA A 99 -6.23 14.48 2.83
CA ALA A 99 -6.50 13.87 1.53
C ALA A 99 -5.34 12.96 1.09
N THR A 100 -5.66 11.79 0.53
CA THR A 100 -4.66 10.92 -0.11
C THR A 100 -4.16 11.55 -1.40
N VAL A 101 -2.86 11.75 -1.50
CA VAL A 101 -2.20 12.35 -2.67
C VAL A 101 -1.35 11.36 -3.46
N ASP A 102 -0.74 10.39 -2.79
CA ASP A 102 0.12 9.38 -3.41
C ASP A 102 0.04 8.06 -2.62
N TYR A 103 0.39 6.95 -3.28
CA TYR A 103 0.54 5.64 -2.64
C TYR A 103 1.97 5.16 -2.72
N TYR A 104 2.40 4.43 -1.69
CA TYR A 104 3.77 3.94 -1.57
C TYR A 104 3.80 2.48 -1.15
N ASN A 105 4.83 1.77 -1.58
CA ASN A 105 5.26 0.55 -0.92
C ASN A 105 6.46 0.84 0.00
N ALA A 106 6.56 0.06 1.06
CA ALA A 106 7.73 -0.01 1.93
C ALA A 106 8.35 -1.38 1.78
N ILE A 107 9.66 -1.42 1.56
CA ILE A 107 10.44 -2.65 1.44
C ILE A 107 11.70 -2.48 2.29
N SER A 108 11.99 -3.45 3.15
CA SER A 108 13.29 -3.53 3.82
C SER A 108 13.86 -4.93 3.75
N GLY A 109 15.18 -5.01 3.87
CA GLY A 109 15.90 -6.25 4.09
C GLY A 109 16.64 -6.19 5.41
N SER A 110 16.55 -7.23 6.23
CA SER A 110 17.29 -7.35 7.48
C SER A 110 18.14 -8.62 7.47
N PHE A 111 19.31 -8.52 8.10
CA PHE A 111 20.19 -9.64 8.36
C PHE A 111 20.20 -9.89 9.86
N GLY A 112 19.86 -11.10 10.29
CA GLY A 112 19.91 -11.44 11.71
C GLY A 112 19.35 -12.84 11.98
N PHE A 113 19.65 -13.37 13.16
CA PHE A 113 19.13 -14.67 13.62
C PHE A 113 17.67 -14.62 14.06
N GLN A 114 16.87 -13.80 13.42
CA GLN A 114 15.46 -13.69 13.71
C GLN A 114 14.71 -14.76 12.92
N ILE A 115 14.07 -15.67 13.65
CA ILE A 115 13.17 -16.68 13.08
C ILE A 115 11.77 -16.28 13.45
N GLY A 116 10.94 -15.97 12.46
CA GLY A 116 9.56 -15.66 12.72
C GLY A 116 8.93 -14.76 11.69
N ALA A 117 7.69 -14.42 11.95
CA ALA A 117 6.95 -13.41 11.23
C ALA A 117 6.34 -12.43 12.24
N GLN A 118 6.34 -11.17 11.88
CA GLN A 118 5.66 -10.11 12.62
C GLN A 118 4.87 -9.22 11.69
N GLN A 119 3.88 -8.56 12.25
CA GLN A 119 3.11 -7.54 11.58
C GLN A 119 3.08 -6.30 12.45
N TYR A 120 3.20 -5.16 11.81
CA TYR A 120 3.14 -3.86 12.46
C TYR A 120 2.59 -2.80 11.48
N ALA A 121 2.16 -1.70 12.03
CA ALA A 121 1.86 -0.49 11.30
C ALA A 121 2.88 0.59 11.65
N HIS A 122 3.08 1.54 10.76
CA HIS A 122 3.87 2.72 11.08
C HIS A 122 3.39 3.95 10.33
N ALA A 123 3.70 5.12 10.86
CA ALA A 123 3.49 6.39 10.22
C ALA A 123 4.79 7.21 10.19
N LEU A 124 5.01 7.94 9.09
CA LEU A 124 6.04 8.96 8.97
C LEU A 124 5.36 10.32 8.91
N PHE A 125 5.66 11.17 9.86
CA PHE A 125 5.20 12.55 9.92
C PHE A 125 6.29 13.45 9.35
N PHE A 126 6.03 14.10 8.24
CA PHE A 126 6.92 15.09 7.62
C PHE A 126 6.59 16.46 8.22
N MET A 127 7.43 16.91 9.15
CA MET A 127 7.18 18.14 9.92
C MET A 127 7.47 19.41 9.14
N THR A 128 8.21 19.29 8.03
CA THR A 128 8.53 20.43 7.16
C THR A 128 8.19 20.14 5.69
N GLU A 129 7.90 21.20 4.93
CA GLU A 129 7.64 21.11 3.49
C GLU A 129 8.86 20.59 2.72
N GLU A 130 10.08 20.92 3.18
CA GLU A 130 11.33 20.46 2.58
C GLU A 130 11.47 18.94 2.70
N ALA A 131 11.16 18.39 3.89
CA ALA A 131 11.20 16.94 4.13
C ALA A 131 10.16 16.21 3.28
N LEU A 132 8.94 16.73 3.22
CA LEU A 132 7.87 16.21 2.39
C LEU A 132 8.22 16.25 0.90
N SER A 133 8.74 17.38 0.43
CA SER A 133 9.15 17.60 -0.96
C SER A 133 10.31 16.66 -1.35
N SER A 134 11.32 16.51 -0.48
CA SER A 134 12.43 15.58 -0.65
C SER A 134 11.95 14.12 -0.74
N PHE A 135 11.04 13.73 0.13
CA PHE A 135 10.41 12.41 0.09
C PHE A 135 9.68 12.16 -1.23
N ARG A 136 8.82 13.08 -1.64
CA ARG A 136 8.01 12.94 -2.85
C ARG A 136 8.84 13.01 -4.15
N GLY A 137 9.93 13.78 -4.16
CA GLY A 137 10.83 13.92 -5.30
C GLY A 137 11.77 12.73 -5.49
N SER A 138 11.95 11.89 -4.49
CA SER A 138 12.85 10.73 -4.55
C SER A 138 12.18 9.53 -5.21
N PRO A 139 12.80 8.88 -6.20
CA PRO A 139 12.28 7.63 -6.80
C PRO A 139 12.35 6.43 -5.86
N GLY A 140 12.98 6.59 -4.70
CA GLY A 140 13.11 5.55 -3.68
C GLY A 140 13.75 6.13 -2.43
N TRP A 141 12.94 6.79 -1.61
CA TRP A 141 13.39 7.39 -0.35
C TRP A 141 13.68 6.29 0.67
N ALA A 142 14.82 6.39 1.37
CA ALA A 142 15.21 5.45 2.42
C ALA A 142 15.26 6.16 3.77
N VAL A 143 14.83 5.46 4.81
CA VAL A 143 14.97 5.94 6.18
C VAL A 143 16.44 6.04 6.53
N GLY A 144 16.88 7.26 6.81
CA GLY A 144 18.25 7.59 7.21
C GLY A 144 18.35 8.03 8.66
N ALA A 145 19.52 8.57 9.02
CA ALA A 145 19.80 9.05 10.36
C ALA A 145 18.97 10.29 10.78
N ASP A 146 18.34 10.96 9.81
CA ASP A 146 17.53 12.16 10.03
C ASP A 146 16.11 11.86 10.53
N VAL A 147 15.75 10.58 10.65
CA VAL A 147 14.44 10.14 11.14
C VAL A 147 14.52 9.86 12.61
N ARG A 148 13.68 10.57 13.40
CA ARG A 148 13.52 10.31 14.82
C ARG A 148 12.45 9.24 15.01
N TYR A 149 12.78 8.19 15.73
CA TYR A 149 11.83 7.14 16.10
C TYR A 149 11.13 7.48 17.39
N ALA A 150 9.82 7.45 17.37
CA ALA A 150 8.97 7.46 18.55
C ALA A 150 8.34 6.08 18.70
N PHE A 151 8.77 5.30 19.69
CA PHE A 151 8.25 3.97 19.92
C PHE A 151 7.23 3.99 21.06
N ASN A 152 6.12 3.31 20.88
CA ASN A 152 5.28 2.91 21.99
C ASN A 152 5.63 1.45 22.38
N ALA A 153 6.80 1.26 22.96
CA ALA A 153 7.11 0.03 23.65
C ALA A 153 6.55 0.13 25.06
N SER A 154 5.43 -0.54 25.33
CA SER A 154 4.90 -0.76 26.68
C SER A 154 4.39 0.48 27.41
N GLY A 155 3.47 1.27 26.84
CA GLY A 155 2.69 2.26 27.60
C GLY A 155 3.48 3.50 28.09
N ALA A 156 4.72 3.68 27.65
CA ALA A 156 5.42 4.93 27.83
C ALA A 156 4.82 5.94 26.87
N SER A 157 4.27 7.03 27.38
CA SER A 157 3.89 8.19 26.57
C SER A 157 5.06 8.53 25.67
N LEU A 158 4.79 8.75 24.38
CA LEU A 158 5.73 9.46 23.52
C LEU A 158 6.11 10.72 24.27
N GLY A 159 7.34 10.80 24.74
CA GLY A 159 7.89 12.08 25.16
C GLY A 159 8.01 12.94 23.90
N ILE A 160 6.89 13.54 23.47
CA ILE A 160 6.89 14.62 22.51
C ILE A 160 7.47 15.81 23.29
N ASP A 161 8.76 15.73 23.55
CA ASP A 161 9.51 16.85 24.07
C ASP A 161 9.79 17.82 22.91
N SER A 162 10.08 19.06 23.25
CA SER A 162 10.36 20.11 22.27
C SER A 162 11.48 19.73 21.29
N ASN A 163 12.34 18.77 21.63
CA ASN A 163 13.41 18.27 20.77
C ASN A 163 12.88 17.28 19.70
N THR A 164 11.76 16.61 19.93
CA THR A 164 11.15 15.71 18.95
C THR A 164 10.52 16.52 17.81
N LEU A 165 9.90 17.65 18.13
CA LEU A 165 9.26 18.54 17.15
C LEU A 165 10.25 19.26 16.21
N THR A 166 11.54 19.33 16.57
CA THR A 166 12.57 19.93 15.72
C THR A 166 13.10 19.02 14.62
N ASN A 167 12.75 17.73 14.65
CA ASN A 167 13.18 16.80 13.61
C ASN A 167 12.29 16.91 12.37
N PRO A 168 12.88 16.92 11.16
CA PRO A 168 12.12 17.07 9.92
C PRO A 168 11.20 15.87 9.64
N VAL A 169 11.54 14.68 10.14
CA VAL A 169 10.72 13.46 9.99
C VAL A 169 10.65 12.71 11.33
N ILE A 170 9.43 12.40 11.74
CA ILE A 170 9.15 11.61 12.94
C ILE A 170 8.48 10.30 12.52
N ALA A 171 9.02 9.16 12.94
CA ALA A 171 8.47 7.83 12.68
C ALA A 171 7.81 7.27 13.93
N VAL A 172 6.59 6.80 13.80
CA VAL A 172 5.83 6.12 14.87
C VAL A 172 5.50 4.72 14.42
N VAL A 173 5.90 3.70 15.20
CA VAL A 173 5.56 2.30 14.98
C VAL A 173 4.52 1.88 16.00
N PHE A 174 3.46 1.22 15.55
CA PHE A 174 2.31 0.83 16.40
C PHE A 174 1.67 -0.48 15.93
N GLY A 175 0.72 -1.02 16.68
CA GLY A 175 -0.04 -2.20 16.31
C GLY A 175 0.83 -3.45 16.07
N GLN A 176 1.86 -3.65 16.88
CA GLN A 176 2.78 -4.78 16.71
C GLN A 176 2.13 -6.09 17.14
N ALA A 177 2.20 -7.09 16.25
CA ALA A 177 1.77 -8.46 16.53
C ALA A 177 2.81 -9.45 15.98
N GLY A 178 3.18 -10.44 16.78
CA GLY A 178 4.14 -11.47 16.40
C GLY A 178 5.23 -11.72 17.44
N LEU A 179 6.20 -12.58 17.09
CA LEU A 179 7.24 -13.07 17.99
C LEU A 179 8.46 -12.15 18.12
N ILE A 180 8.55 -11.11 17.31
CA ILE A 180 9.72 -10.22 17.27
C ILE A 180 9.34 -8.89 17.92
N ALA A 181 9.96 -8.59 19.06
CA ALA A 181 9.85 -7.30 19.70
C ALA A 181 10.86 -6.32 19.07
N GLY A 182 10.39 -5.15 18.62
CA GLY A 182 11.26 -4.08 18.15
C GLY A 182 11.42 -3.97 16.65
N ALA A 183 10.30 -3.80 15.91
CA ALA A 183 10.36 -3.43 14.50
C ALA A 183 11.12 -2.12 14.33
N THR A 184 12.15 -2.12 13.50
CA THR A 184 12.88 -0.91 13.11
C THR A 184 12.59 -0.58 11.66
N LEU A 185 12.49 0.71 11.35
CA LEU A 185 12.32 1.17 9.96
C LEU A 185 13.67 1.42 9.27
N GLU A 186 14.77 1.17 9.95
CA GLU A 186 16.11 1.38 9.42
C GLU A 186 16.33 0.55 8.16
N GLY A 187 16.83 1.18 7.10
CA GLY A 187 17.01 0.54 5.81
C GLY A 187 15.73 0.33 5.00
N THR A 188 14.56 0.76 5.51
CA THR A 188 13.31 0.71 4.75
C THR A 188 13.35 1.70 3.59
N ARG A 189 13.03 1.21 2.40
CA ARG A 189 12.90 2.00 1.19
C ARG A 189 11.44 2.18 0.82
N TYR A 190 11.05 3.41 0.56
CA TYR A 190 9.72 3.78 0.12
C TYR A 190 9.74 4.15 -1.37
N SER A 191 8.87 3.54 -2.14
CA SER A 191 8.73 3.84 -3.58
C SER A 191 7.27 4.09 -3.92
N ARG A 192 7.01 5.10 -4.76
CA ARG A 192 5.66 5.43 -5.22
C ARG A 192 5.10 4.29 -6.07
N ILE A 193 3.83 4.00 -5.89
CA ILE A 193 3.10 2.96 -6.63
C ILE A 193 1.77 3.48 -7.15
N ILE A 194 1.21 2.75 -8.10
CA ILE A 194 -0.19 2.88 -8.54
C ILE A 194 -0.89 1.63 -8.01
N PRO A 195 -1.82 1.74 -7.03
CA PRO A 195 -2.48 0.60 -6.40
C PRO A 195 -3.51 -0.09 -7.30
#